data_584270c3d26e22634a1818618be6b061
#
_entry.id   584270c3d26e22634a1818618be6b061
#
_cell.length_a   1.000
_cell.length_b   1.000
_cell.length_c   1.000
_cell.angle_alpha   90.00
_cell.angle_beta   90.00
_cell.angle_gamma   90.00
#
_symmetry.space_group_name_H-M   'P 1'
#
loop_
_entity.id
_entity.type
_entity.pdbx_description
1 polymer ?
#
loop_
_entity_poly.entity_id
_entity_poly.type
_entity_poly.pdbx_seq_one_letter_code
_entity_poly.pdbx_strand_id
1 'polypeptide(L)'
;GGAGEKEIETDRRLVRDRISLLKGQLKDIDRQKQTQRGNRGKLVRVALVGYTNVGKSTLMNLLSKSDVFAENKLFATLDTTVRKVVLGNLPFLLSDTVGFIRKLPHQLIESFKSTLDETREADLLLHVVDISHPQFESQYHTVRQTLEEIGAGGKPVIVVFNKIDAYRPAPHDPHDLAPKREDQFTLEELEHT
;
A
#
# COMPACT_ATOMS: atom_id res chain seq x y z
N GLY A 1 -51.35 10.09 -1.84
CA GLY A 1 -50.15 10.87 -2.01
C GLY A 1 -50.05 11.93 -0.90
N GLY A 2 -49.45 11.58 0.24
CA GLY A 2 -49.32 12.48 1.36
C GLY A 2 -48.11 13.43 1.24
N ALA A 3 -48.14 14.54 1.99
CA ALA A 3 -47.05 15.51 2.04
C ALA A 3 -45.66 14.87 2.32
N GLY A 4 -45.62 13.81 3.13
CA GLY A 4 -44.40 13.06 3.45
C GLY A 4 -43.78 12.28 2.27
N GLU A 5 -44.60 11.79 1.30
CA GLU A 5 -44.06 11.10 0.12
C GLU A 5 -43.32 12.09 -0.82
N LYS A 6 -43.84 13.30 -0.95
CA LYS A 6 -43.21 14.37 -1.77
C LYS A 6 -41.90 14.84 -1.12
N GLU A 7 -41.83 14.90 0.20
CA GLU A 7 -40.64 15.29 0.95
C GLU A 7 -39.52 14.24 0.80
N ILE A 8 -39.85 12.96 0.95
CA ILE A 8 -38.91 11.84 0.74
C ILE A 8 -38.42 11.79 -0.71
N GLU A 9 -39.24 12.08 -1.68
CA GLU A 9 -38.85 12.08 -3.09
C GLU A 9 -37.95 13.28 -3.41
N THR A 10 -38.17 14.41 -2.78
CA THR A 10 -37.34 15.60 -2.90
C THR A 10 -35.94 15.32 -2.26
N ASP A 11 -35.88 14.72 -1.09
CA ASP A 11 -34.66 14.37 -0.42
C ASP A 11 -33.85 13.34 -1.24
N ARG A 12 -34.50 12.32 -1.78
CA ARG A 12 -33.86 11.35 -2.68
C ARG A 12 -33.25 12.02 -3.93
N ARG A 13 -33.94 13.01 -4.47
CA ARG A 13 -33.43 13.77 -5.63
C ARG A 13 -32.22 14.59 -5.25
N LEU A 14 -32.27 15.33 -4.15
CA LEU A 14 -31.14 16.11 -3.62
C LEU A 14 -29.90 15.24 -3.37
N VAL A 15 -30.10 14.05 -2.78
CA VAL A 15 -29.01 13.08 -2.56
C VAL A 15 -28.42 12.60 -3.87
N ARG A 16 -29.26 12.24 -4.87
CA ARG A 16 -28.77 11.81 -6.19
C ARG A 16 -28.00 12.91 -6.91
N ASP A 17 -28.49 14.15 -6.85
CA ASP A 17 -27.84 15.31 -7.46
C ASP A 17 -26.49 15.56 -6.79
N ARG A 18 -26.42 15.43 -5.46
CA ARG A 18 -25.17 15.54 -4.69
C ARG A 18 -24.16 14.44 -5.05
N ILE A 19 -24.62 13.20 -5.17
CA ILE A 19 -23.80 12.06 -5.61
C ILE A 19 -23.28 12.31 -7.03
N SER A 20 -24.13 12.78 -7.94
CA SER A 20 -23.73 13.09 -9.32
C SER A 20 -22.67 14.19 -9.37
N LEU A 21 -22.84 15.27 -8.60
CA LEU A 21 -21.88 16.36 -8.47
C LEU A 21 -20.54 15.85 -7.95
N LEU A 22 -20.55 15.06 -6.87
CA LEU A 22 -19.34 14.49 -6.28
C LEU A 22 -18.62 13.54 -7.24
N LYS A 23 -19.35 12.72 -7.98
CA LYS A 23 -18.78 11.86 -9.06
C LYS A 23 -18.11 12.69 -10.16
N GLY A 24 -18.71 13.83 -10.53
CA GLY A 24 -18.12 14.78 -11.47
C GLY A 24 -16.79 15.35 -10.94
N GLN A 25 -16.79 15.84 -9.71
CA GLN A 25 -15.59 16.37 -9.06
C GLN A 25 -14.46 15.33 -8.94
N LEU A 26 -14.81 14.07 -8.62
CA LEU A 26 -13.82 12.97 -8.60
C LEU A 26 -13.20 12.73 -9.99
N LYS A 27 -14.01 12.76 -11.06
CA LYS A 27 -13.47 12.63 -12.42
C LYS A 27 -12.53 13.78 -12.80
N ASP A 28 -12.83 14.99 -12.39
CA ASP A 28 -11.98 16.16 -12.65
C ASP A 28 -10.66 16.06 -11.87
N ILE A 29 -10.72 15.62 -10.62
CA ILE A 29 -9.53 15.34 -9.81
C ILE A 29 -8.67 14.25 -10.45
N ASP A 30 -9.27 13.14 -10.89
CA ASP A 30 -8.56 12.06 -11.58
C ASP A 30 -7.90 12.56 -12.88
N ARG A 31 -8.60 13.40 -13.64
CA ARG A 31 -8.05 14.01 -14.87
C ARG A 31 -6.89 14.94 -14.59
N GLN A 32 -6.97 15.77 -13.54
CA GLN A 32 -5.88 16.64 -13.10
C GLN A 32 -4.68 15.80 -12.63
N LYS A 33 -4.93 14.73 -11.85
CA LYS A 33 -3.87 13.80 -11.41
C LYS A 33 -3.20 13.12 -12.61
N GLN A 34 -3.96 12.69 -13.63
CA GLN A 34 -3.39 12.11 -14.86
C GLN A 34 -2.51 13.11 -15.63
N THR A 35 -2.93 14.38 -15.72
CA THR A 35 -2.13 15.43 -16.37
C THR A 35 -0.84 15.71 -15.59
N GLN A 36 -0.90 15.74 -14.27
CA GLN A 36 0.28 15.89 -13.41
C GLN A 36 1.23 14.69 -13.51
N ARG A 37 0.68 13.47 -13.65
CA ARG A 37 1.46 12.22 -13.87
C ARG A 37 2.23 12.27 -15.19
N GLY A 38 1.60 12.73 -16.28
CA GLY A 38 2.25 12.89 -17.59
C GLY A 38 3.45 13.81 -17.60
N ASN A 39 3.52 14.78 -16.68
CA ASN A 39 4.60 15.77 -16.58
C ASN A 39 5.77 15.35 -15.66
N ARG A 40 5.70 14.18 -14.99
CA ARG A 40 6.73 13.74 -14.02
C ARG A 40 8.04 13.25 -14.63
N GLY A 41 8.23 13.37 -15.94
CA GLY A 41 9.51 13.13 -16.62
C GLY A 41 9.95 11.67 -16.69
N LYS A 42 11.22 11.42 -17.08
CA LYS A 42 11.83 10.09 -17.30
C LYS A 42 12.36 9.43 -16.01
N LEU A 43 11.91 9.84 -14.82
CA LEU A 43 12.39 9.24 -13.58
C LEU A 43 11.73 7.88 -13.33
N VAL A 44 12.50 6.92 -12.87
CA VAL A 44 12.01 5.62 -12.42
C VAL A 44 10.98 5.81 -11.31
N ARG A 45 9.87 5.10 -11.39
CA ARG A 45 8.78 5.15 -10.41
C ARG A 45 8.85 3.92 -9.52
N VAL A 46 8.95 4.15 -8.23
CA VAL A 46 9.02 3.09 -7.22
C VAL A 46 7.80 3.24 -6.32
N ALA A 47 7.04 2.17 -6.12
CA ALA A 47 5.91 2.17 -5.21
C ALA A 47 6.19 1.31 -3.97
N LEU A 48 5.93 1.87 -2.79
CA LEU A 48 5.92 1.13 -1.54
C LEU A 48 4.61 0.35 -1.44
N VAL A 49 4.70 -0.97 -1.38
CA VAL A 49 3.56 -1.87 -1.17
C VAL A 49 3.79 -2.71 0.08
N GLY A 50 2.73 -3.21 0.67
CA GLY A 50 2.85 -4.03 1.86
C GLY A 50 1.57 -3.98 2.71
N TYR A 51 1.50 -4.88 3.66
CA TYR A 51 0.37 -4.94 4.57
C TYR A 51 0.23 -3.64 5.39
N THR A 52 -0.93 -3.44 6.02
CA THR A 52 -1.10 -2.25 6.87
C THR A 52 -0.14 -2.29 8.06
N ASN A 53 0.35 -1.14 8.49
CA ASN A 53 1.23 -0.96 9.66
C ASN A 53 2.60 -1.66 9.60
N VAL A 54 3.11 -2.03 8.42
CA VAL A 54 4.45 -2.62 8.26
C VAL A 54 5.57 -1.58 8.23
N GLY A 55 5.23 -0.28 8.23
CA GLY A 55 6.19 0.82 8.27
C GLY A 55 6.51 1.47 6.92
N LYS A 56 5.64 1.37 5.91
CA LYS A 56 5.83 2.01 4.58
C LYS A 56 6.06 3.51 4.68
N SER A 57 5.18 4.24 5.37
CA SER A 57 5.29 5.69 5.53
C SER A 57 6.54 6.09 6.34
N THR A 58 6.94 5.29 7.30
CA THR A 58 8.18 5.49 8.05
C THR A 58 9.40 5.35 7.13
N LEU A 59 9.42 4.30 6.30
CA LEU A 59 10.48 4.09 5.30
C LEU A 59 10.51 5.22 4.27
N MET A 60 9.35 5.68 3.80
CA MET A 60 9.27 6.82 2.90
C MET A 60 9.87 8.08 3.51
N ASN A 61 9.56 8.38 4.76
CA ASN A 61 10.09 9.53 5.47
C ASN A 61 11.61 9.45 5.62
N LEU A 62 12.11 8.27 5.97
CA LEU A 62 13.55 8.02 6.08
C LEU A 62 14.28 8.25 4.75
N LEU A 63 13.76 7.70 3.66
CA LEU A 63 14.37 7.81 2.33
C LEU A 63 14.24 9.21 1.74
N SER A 64 13.14 9.90 2.00
CA SER A 64 12.91 11.26 1.47
C SER A 64 13.50 12.37 2.33
N LYS A 65 14.12 12.07 3.46
CA LYS A 65 14.68 13.02 4.43
C LYS A 65 13.69 14.12 4.84
N SER A 66 12.42 13.77 4.95
CA SER A 66 11.35 14.71 5.30
C SER A 66 10.56 14.19 6.50
N ASP A 67 10.33 15.08 7.46
CA ASP A 67 9.55 14.80 8.67
C ASP A 67 8.04 14.85 8.33
N VAL A 68 7.48 13.74 7.92
CA VAL A 68 6.03 13.56 7.88
C VAL A 68 5.64 12.55 8.94
N PHE A 69 4.67 12.93 9.75
CA PHE A 69 4.13 12.09 10.82
C PHE A 69 3.73 10.70 10.28
N ALA A 70 4.46 9.68 10.71
CA ALA A 70 4.04 8.30 10.55
C ALA A 70 3.14 7.94 11.75
N GLU A 71 1.83 7.86 11.52
CA GLU A 71 0.91 7.40 12.56
C GLU A 71 0.79 5.88 12.55
N ASN A 72 0.85 5.26 13.75
CA ASN A 72 0.57 3.84 13.96
C ASN A 72 -0.94 3.54 13.84
N LYS A 73 -1.54 3.91 12.73
CA LYS A 73 -2.95 3.67 12.45
C LYS A 73 -3.13 2.80 11.23
N LEU A 74 -4.18 1.97 11.26
CA LEU A 74 -4.65 1.27 10.06
C LEU A 74 -5.01 2.31 9.00
N PHE A 75 -4.50 2.13 7.76
CA PHE A 75 -4.73 3.05 6.64
C PHE A 75 -4.26 4.49 6.91
N ALA A 76 -3.09 4.66 7.51
CA ALA A 76 -2.50 5.99 7.73
C ALA A 76 -2.34 6.77 6.41
N THR A 77 -2.11 6.07 5.30
CA THR A 77 -2.05 6.63 3.94
C THR A 77 -3.35 6.34 3.21
N LEU A 78 -4.22 7.32 3.11
CA LEU A 78 -5.47 7.26 2.32
C LEU A 78 -5.27 7.83 0.90
N ASP A 79 -4.39 8.81 0.76
CA ASP A 79 -4.00 9.42 -0.52
C ASP A 79 -2.55 9.09 -0.83
N THR A 80 -2.27 8.81 -2.12
CA THR A 80 -0.91 8.53 -2.56
C THR A 80 -0.04 9.77 -2.38
N THR A 81 1.01 9.65 -1.60
CA THR A 81 2.06 10.65 -1.50
C THR A 81 3.21 10.26 -2.41
N VAL A 82 3.57 11.12 -3.35
CA VAL A 82 4.71 10.90 -4.26
C VAL A 82 5.81 11.89 -3.93
N ARG A 83 7.03 11.39 -3.76
CA ARG A 83 8.21 12.21 -3.45
C ARG A 83 9.37 11.85 -4.35
N LYS A 84 10.16 12.87 -4.71
CA LYS A 84 11.45 12.65 -5.37
C LYS A 84 12.46 12.28 -4.29
N VAL A 85 13.11 11.13 -4.48
CA VAL A 85 14.18 10.61 -3.64
C VAL A 85 15.46 10.57 -4.46
N VAL A 86 16.59 10.82 -3.84
CA VAL A 86 17.91 10.69 -4.46
C VAL A 86 18.77 9.82 -3.55
N LEU A 87 19.14 8.63 -4.03
CA LEU A 87 20.07 7.73 -3.38
C LEU A 87 21.41 7.76 -4.12
N GLY A 88 22.44 8.31 -3.48
CA GLY A 88 23.70 8.59 -4.17
C GLY A 88 23.43 9.57 -5.33
N ASN A 89 23.65 9.12 -6.57
CA ASN A 89 23.41 9.90 -7.78
C ASN A 89 22.17 9.45 -8.56
N LEU A 90 21.34 8.56 -8.01
CA LEU A 90 20.16 8.01 -8.66
C LEU A 90 18.89 8.69 -8.16
N PRO A 91 18.28 9.59 -8.94
CA PRO A 91 16.99 10.17 -8.62
C PRO A 91 15.85 9.25 -9.09
N PHE A 92 14.84 9.06 -8.26
CA PHE A 92 13.61 8.34 -8.59
C PHE A 92 12.40 8.96 -7.88
N LEU A 93 11.21 8.57 -8.30
CA LEU A 93 9.95 8.93 -7.64
C LEU A 93 9.53 7.78 -6.74
N LEU A 94 9.33 8.05 -5.47
CA LEU A 94 8.84 7.09 -4.48
C LEU A 94 7.41 7.45 -4.11
N SER A 95 6.49 6.51 -4.26
CA SER A 95 5.09 6.65 -3.86
C SER A 95 4.77 5.77 -2.66
N ASP A 96 4.16 6.37 -1.63
CA ASP A 96 3.56 5.62 -0.53
C ASP A 96 2.13 5.25 -0.92
N THR A 97 1.77 3.99 -0.76
CA THR A 97 0.46 3.47 -1.12
C THR A 97 -0.33 3.06 0.12
N VAL A 98 -1.64 2.89 -0.04
CA VAL A 98 -2.49 2.34 1.00
C VAL A 98 -1.99 0.96 1.45
N GLY A 99 -2.03 0.69 2.77
CA GLY A 99 -1.70 -0.62 3.30
C GLY A 99 -2.74 -1.67 2.90
N PHE A 100 -2.29 -2.81 2.40
CA PHE A 100 -3.16 -3.94 2.10
C PHE A 100 -3.66 -4.61 3.38
N ILE A 101 -4.84 -5.20 3.30
CA ILE A 101 -5.45 -5.99 4.37
C ILE A 101 -6.00 -7.29 3.77
N ARG A 102 -6.18 -8.29 4.63
CA ARG A 102 -6.87 -9.52 4.27
C ARG A 102 -8.33 -9.19 3.87
N LYS A 103 -8.73 -9.49 2.64
CA LYS A 103 -10.05 -9.16 2.06
C LYS A 103 -10.30 -7.65 2.01
N LEU A 104 -9.67 -6.97 1.05
CA LEU A 104 -10.04 -5.60 0.71
C LEU A 104 -11.51 -5.60 0.21
N PRO A 105 -12.45 -4.96 0.91
CA PRO A 105 -13.82 -4.90 0.42
C PRO A 105 -13.86 -4.24 -0.96
N HIS A 106 -14.65 -4.78 -1.89
CA HIS A 106 -14.77 -4.21 -3.25
C HIS A 106 -15.12 -2.71 -3.25
N GLN A 107 -15.89 -2.27 -2.27
CA GLN A 107 -16.23 -0.84 -2.08
C GLN A 107 -15.01 0.04 -1.78
N LEU A 108 -13.97 -0.50 -1.11
CA LEU A 108 -12.74 0.22 -0.83
C LEU A 108 -11.78 0.23 -2.03
N ILE A 109 -11.88 -0.72 -2.96
CA ILE A 109 -11.06 -0.74 -4.18
C ILE A 109 -11.31 0.54 -5.00
N GLU A 110 -12.56 0.99 -5.14
CA GLU A 110 -12.87 2.25 -5.81
C GLU A 110 -12.31 3.47 -5.07
N SER A 111 -12.38 3.46 -3.74
CA SER A 111 -11.83 4.55 -2.90
C SER A 111 -10.31 4.66 -2.97
N PHE A 112 -9.64 3.52 -3.16
CA PHE A 112 -8.17 3.44 -3.26
C PHE A 112 -7.65 3.40 -4.70
N LYS A 113 -8.51 3.65 -5.68
CA LYS A 113 -8.16 3.55 -7.09
C LYS A 113 -6.91 4.36 -7.44
N SER A 114 -6.77 5.57 -6.92
CA SER A 114 -5.60 6.41 -7.20
C SER A 114 -4.29 5.83 -6.63
N THR A 115 -4.35 5.18 -5.46
CA THR A 115 -3.17 4.52 -4.85
C THR A 115 -2.83 3.22 -5.57
N LEU A 116 -3.84 2.48 -6.02
CA LEU A 116 -3.66 1.27 -6.82
C LEU A 116 -3.13 1.58 -8.23
N ASP A 117 -3.55 2.70 -8.82
CA ASP A 117 -3.02 3.18 -10.10
C ASP A 117 -1.53 3.52 -10.01
N GLU A 118 -1.06 4.17 -8.93
CA GLU A 118 0.38 4.41 -8.72
C GLU A 118 1.16 3.09 -8.64
N THR A 119 0.59 2.05 -8.02
CA THR A 119 1.19 0.71 -7.98
C THR A 119 1.27 0.08 -9.37
N ARG A 120 0.22 0.23 -10.18
CA ARG A 120 0.19 -0.26 -11.57
C ARG A 120 1.17 0.48 -12.48
N GLU A 121 1.37 1.78 -12.26
CA GLU A 121 2.25 2.62 -13.06
C GLU A 121 3.72 2.59 -12.60
N ALA A 122 4.00 1.99 -11.44
CA ALA A 122 5.36 1.85 -10.95
C ALA A 122 6.21 0.94 -11.85
N ASP A 123 7.48 1.27 -11.98
CA ASP A 123 8.47 0.45 -12.68
C ASP A 123 9.04 -0.63 -11.76
N LEU A 124 9.03 -0.38 -10.44
CA LEU A 124 9.55 -1.25 -9.40
C LEU A 124 8.67 -1.16 -8.15
N LEU A 125 8.44 -2.28 -7.49
CA LEU A 125 7.74 -2.36 -6.22
C LEU A 125 8.73 -2.62 -5.08
N LEU A 126 8.64 -1.86 -3.99
CA LEU A 126 9.27 -2.17 -2.71
C LEU A 126 8.22 -2.80 -1.81
N HIS A 127 8.26 -4.11 -1.65
CA HIS A 127 7.34 -4.84 -0.78
C HIS A 127 7.87 -4.86 0.64
N VAL A 128 7.32 -4.00 1.49
CA VAL A 128 7.71 -3.89 2.90
C VAL A 128 6.96 -4.92 3.73
N VAL A 129 7.69 -5.73 4.47
CA VAL A 129 7.20 -6.83 5.31
C VAL A 129 7.62 -6.58 6.74
N ASP A 130 6.71 -6.65 7.69
CA ASP A 130 7.00 -6.63 9.12
C ASP A 130 7.38 -8.04 9.57
N ILE A 131 8.68 -8.36 9.60
CA ILE A 131 9.17 -9.69 9.93
C ILE A 131 8.93 -10.07 11.41
N SER A 132 8.72 -9.06 12.28
CA SER A 132 8.41 -9.31 13.69
C SER A 132 6.98 -9.80 13.94
N HIS A 133 6.11 -9.71 12.93
CA HIS A 133 4.71 -10.11 13.05
C HIS A 133 4.57 -11.63 12.91
N PRO A 134 3.89 -12.34 13.84
CA PRO A 134 3.78 -13.82 13.79
C PRO A 134 3.14 -14.38 12.51
N GLN A 135 2.41 -13.55 11.78
CA GLN A 135 1.72 -13.91 10.53
C GLN A 135 2.34 -13.22 9.31
N PHE A 136 3.62 -12.84 9.35
CA PHE A 136 4.25 -12.06 8.27
C PHE A 136 4.17 -12.77 6.92
N GLU A 137 4.34 -14.07 6.86
CA GLU A 137 4.21 -14.87 5.65
C GLU A 137 2.80 -14.79 5.06
N SER A 138 1.77 -14.99 5.89
CA SER A 138 0.37 -14.86 5.46
C SER A 138 0.06 -13.45 4.96
N GLN A 139 0.64 -12.43 5.58
CA GLN A 139 0.53 -11.03 5.13
C GLN A 139 1.27 -10.82 3.79
N TYR A 140 2.47 -11.38 3.64
CA TYR A 140 3.23 -11.37 2.39
C TYR A 140 2.42 -11.97 1.24
N HIS A 141 1.87 -13.16 1.42
CA HIS A 141 1.04 -13.83 0.41
C HIS A 141 -0.22 -13.04 0.07
N THR A 142 -0.87 -12.44 1.08
CA THR A 142 -2.04 -11.56 0.85
C THR A 142 -1.70 -10.38 -0.04
N VAL A 143 -0.56 -9.74 0.19
CA VAL A 143 -0.10 -8.62 -0.64
C VAL A 143 0.19 -9.09 -2.07
N ARG A 144 0.91 -10.21 -2.22
CA ARG A 144 1.21 -10.78 -3.54
C ARG A 144 -0.04 -11.10 -4.34
N GLN A 145 -1.02 -11.75 -3.72
CA GLN A 145 -2.31 -12.04 -4.34
C GLN A 145 -3.03 -10.75 -4.76
N THR A 146 -3.07 -9.74 -3.90
CA THR A 146 -3.71 -8.46 -4.22
C THR A 146 -3.00 -7.76 -5.38
N LEU A 147 -1.66 -7.82 -5.45
CA LEU A 147 -0.89 -7.27 -6.57
C LEU A 147 -1.26 -7.95 -7.90
N GLU A 148 -1.50 -9.26 -7.90
CA GLU A 148 -1.98 -10.00 -9.06
C GLU A 148 -3.39 -9.55 -9.47
N GLU A 149 -4.31 -9.45 -8.51
CA GLU A 149 -5.70 -9.02 -8.74
C GLU A 149 -5.80 -7.61 -9.35
N ILE A 150 -4.91 -6.70 -8.96
CA ILE A 150 -4.87 -5.35 -9.53
C ILE A 150 -4.03 -5.23 -10.80
N GLY A 151 -3.47 -6.35 -11.32
CA GLY A 151 -2.68 -6.35 -12.55
C GLY A 151 -1.24 -5.83 -12.38
N ALA A 152 -0.69 -5.85 -11.17
CA ALA A 152 0.68 -5.46 -10.86
C ALA A 152 1.61 -6.64 -10.52
N GLY A 153 1.14 -7.88 -10.60
CA GLY A 153 1.87 -9.09 -10.20
C GLY A 153 3.12 -9.39 -11.01
N GLY A 154 3.18 -8.94 -12.28
CA GLY A 154 4.34 -9.14 -13.17
C GLY A 154 5.46 -8.11 -13.02
N LYS A 155 5.37 -7.16 -12.08
CA LYS A 155 6.39 -6.13 -11.90
C LYS A 155 7.61 -6.63 -11.12
N PRO A 156 8.81 -6.06 -11.35
CA PRO A 156 9.96 -6.30 -10.48
C PRO A 156 9.63 -5.94 -9.04
N VAL A 157 10.03 -6.78 -8.08
CA VAL A 157 9.77 -6.58 -6.66
C VAL A 157 11.07 -6.74 -5.88
N ILE A 158 11.36 -5.78 -5.00
CA ILE A 158 12.37 -5.92 -3.94
C ILE A 158 11.61 -6.07 -2.63
N VAL A 159 11.87 -7.15 -1.90
CA VAL A 159 11.31 -7.36 -0.57
C VAL A 159 12.18 -6.69 0.47
N VAL A 160 11.57 -5.91 1.34
CA VAL A 160 12.23 -5.19 2.44
C VAL A 160 11.69 -5.73 3.75
N PHE A 161 12.49 -6.50 4.46
CA PHE A 161 12.16 -6.95 5.82
C PHE A 161 12.40 -5.80 6.81
N ASN A 162 11.31 -5.32 7.38
CA ASN A 162 11.31 -4.23 8.35
C ASN A 162 11.10 -4.74 9.77
N LYS A 163 11.45 -3.93 10.76
CA LYS A 163 11.34 -4.19 12.20
C LYS A 163 12.18 -5.41 12.65
N ILE A 164 13.33 -5.59 12.03
CA ILE A 164 14.27 -6.68 12.36
C ILE A 164 14.75 -6.65 13.82
N ASP A 165 14.78 -5.46 14.42
CA ASP A 165 15.09 -5.25 15.83
C ASP A 165 14.09 -5.93 16.78
N ALA A 166 12.85 -6.08 16.34
CA ALA A 166 11.77 -6.74 17.07
C ALA A 166 11.57 -8.22 16.69
N TYR A 167 12.27 -8.71 15.66
CA TYR A 167 12.16 -10.11 15.23
C TYR A 167 12.71 -11.06 16.30
N ARG A 168 11.96 -12.11 16.58
CA ARG A 168 12.34 -13.20 17.49
C ARG A 168 11.92 -14.53 16.86
N PRO A 169 12.87 -15.36 16.43
CA PRO A 169 12.55 -16.69 15.89
C PRO A 169 11.86 -17.55 16.96
N ALA A 170 10.96 -18.39 16.53
CA ALA A 170 10.36 -19.38 17.41
C ALA A 170 11.43 -20.33 17.95
N PRO A 171 11.30 -20.80 19.20
CA PRO A 171 12.26 -21.77 19.76
C PRO A 171 12.32 -23.03 18.91
N HIS A 172 13.51 -23.49 18.60
CA HIS A 172 13.76 -24.79 17.99
C HIS A 172 14.50 -25.68 19.00
N ASP A 173 13.99 -26.91 19.20
CA ASP A 173 14.69 -27.89 20.04
C ASP A 173 15.89 -28.43 19.24
N PRO A 174 17.14 -28.27 19.73
CA PRO A 174 18.32 -28.81 19.06
C PRO A 174 18.32 -30.34 18.90
N HIS A 175 17.48 -31.04 19.66
CA HIS A 175 17.34 -32.48 19.59
C HIS A 175 16.21 -32.95 18.67
N ASP A 176 15.41 -32.00 18.13
CA ASP A 176 14.41 -32.30 17.13
C ASP A 176 15.09 -32.51 15.77
N LEU A 177 14.94 -33.73 15.23
CA LEU A 177 15.47 -34.11 13.92
C LEU A 177 14.62 -33.56 12.76
N ALA A 178 13.46 -32.98 13.05
CA ALA A 178 12.63 -32.35 12.03
C ALA A 178 13.33 -31.10 11.48
N PRO A 179 13.18 -30.80 10.16
CA PRO A 179 13.70 -29.56 9.62
C PRO A 179 13.06 -28.34 10.31
N LYS A 180 13.86 -27.31 10.53
CA LYS A 180 13.36 -26.04 11.08
C LYS A 180 12.19 -25.54 10.23
N ARG A 181 11.16 -25.02 10.90
CA ARG A 181 10.09 -24.29 10.25
C ARG A 181 10.57 -22.86 9.94
N GLU A 182 9.96 -22.20 8.99
CA GLU A 182 10.33 -20.84 8.55
C GLU A 182 10.32 -19.83 9.71
N ASP A 183 9.38 -19.97 10.67
CA ASP A 183 9.30 -19.15 11.88
C ASP A 183 10.43 -19.39 12.90
N GLN A 184 11.25 -20.39 12.69
CA GLN A 184 12.38 -20.78 13.55
C GLN A 184 13.75 -20.34 12.98
N PHE A 185 13.78 -19.76 11.78
CA PHE A 185 15.01 -19.28 11.19
C PHE A 185 15.51 -18.00 11.87
N THR A 186 16.81 -17.93 12.10
CA THR A 186 17.47 -16.70 12.50
C THR A 186 17.53 -15.71 11.32
N LEU A 187 17.84 -14.44 11.59
CA LEU A 187 18.04 -13.46 10.52
C LEU A 187 19.14 -13.89 9.54
N GLU A 188 20.25 -14.44 10.03
CA GLU A 188 21.35 -14.95 9.21
C GLU A 188 20.90 -16.10 8.29
N GLU A 189 20.07 -17.00 8.82
CA GLU A 189 19.52 -18.10 8.02
C GLU A 189 18.55 -17.61 6.94
N LEU A 190 17.78 -16.57 7.24
CA LEU A 190 16.85 -15.96 6.26
C LEU A 190 17.56 -15.19 5.14
N GLU A 191 18.78 -14.67 5.37
CA GLU A 191 19.57 -14.02 4.33
C GLU A 191 20.10 -14.99 3.27
N HIS A 192 20.12 -16.28 3.57
CA HIS A 192 20.67 -17.32 2.70
C HIS A 192 19.61 -18.23 2.07
N THR A 193 18.32 -17.96 2.33
CA THR A 193 17.18 -18.66 1.73
C THR A 193 16.58 -17.88 0.58
#